data_dc7e5a8e8276d60b3acbed9bf68a7ebb
#
_entry.id   dc7e5a8e8276d60b3acbed9bf68a7ebb
#
_cell.length_a   1.000
_cell.length_b   1.000
_cell.length_c   1.000
_cell.angle_alpha   90.00
_cell.angle_beta   90.00
_cell.angle_gamma   90.00
#
_symmetry.space_group_name_H-M   'P 1'
#
loop_
_entity.id
_entity.type
_entity.pdbx_description
1 polymer ?
#
loop_
_entity_poly.entity_id
_entity_poly.type
_entity_poly.pdbx_seq_one_letter_code
_entity_poly.pdbx_strand_id
1 'polypeptide(L)'
;KQVLVDLPLKKKPKDIAMVKIRQIVDHSGKPSKTMFFSKRTANGLTLARIRTFSGRTHQIRCHAEYIGYPILGDKLYGQSDSFFVKVLNKEQESIFPPFGKIERQLLHAVSLKFIHPVTEREMTIQSDFDKQLPQIQAITDLTKG
;
A
#
# COMPACT_ATOMS: atom_id res chain seq x y z
N LYS A 1 -15.36 -8.64 4.27
CA LYS A 1 -15.02 -7.97 5.54
C LYS A 1 -14.57 -6.55 5.25
N GLN A 2 -14.88 -5.60 6.16
CA GLN A 2 -14.47 -4.19 6.04
C GLN A 2 -13.68 -3.79 7.29
N VAL A 3 -12.64 -2.97 7.10
CA VAL A 3 -11.84 -2.43 8.19
C VAL A 3 -11.62 -0.93 7.93
N LEU A 4 -12.09 -0.09 8.86
CA LEU A 4 -11.81 1.34 8.87
C LEU A 4 -10.60 1.60 9.76
N VAL A 5 -9.60 2.27 9.22
CA VAL A 5 -8.44 2.79 9.96
C VAL A 5 -8.54 4.32 9.95
N ASP A 6 -8.90 4.89 11.10
CA ASP A 6 -9.01 6.33 11.34
C ASP A 6 -7.94 6.72 12.36
N LEU A 7 -6.70 6.76 11.91
CA LEU A 7 -5.52 6.96 12.75
C LEU A 7 -4.56 7.97 12.11
N PRO A 8 -4.08 8.95 12.89
CA PRO A 8 -3.19 9.98 12.37
C PRO A 8 -1.81 9.43 12.02
N LEU A 9 -1.19 10.04 11.02
CA LEU A 9 0.13 9.67 10.54
C LEU A 9 1.15 10.78 10.76
N LYS A 10 2.34 10.37 11.15
CA LYS A 10 3.49 11.22 11.38
C LYS A 10 4.74 10.60 10.76
N LYS A 11 5.65 11.44 10.32
CA LYS A 11 6.96 10.99 9.89
C LYS A 11 7.71 10.40 11.09
N LYS A 12 8.30 9.22 10.92
CA LYS A 12 9.13 8.58 11.96
C LYS A 12 10.25 9.54 12.37
N PRO A 13 10.50 9.79 13.68
CA PRO A 13 11.54 10.68 14.13
C PRO A 13 12.92 10.32 13.57
N LYS A 14 13.76 11.34 13.29
CA LYS A 14 15.05 11.14 12.60
C LYS A 14 16.10 10.42 13.45
N ASP A 15 16.02 10.56 14.74
CA ASP A 15 16.91 9.96 15.76
C ASP A 15 16.74 8.45 15.91
N ILE A 16 15.55 7.93 15.55
CA ILE A 16 15.23 6.50 15.63
C ILE A 16 14.96 5.86 14.26
N ALA A 17 15.08 6.63 13.17
CA ALA A 17 14.78 6.18 11.81
C ALA A 17 16.05 6.01 10.97
N MET A 18 16.40 4.77 10.67
CA MET A 18 17.36 4.48 9.60
C MET A 18 16.83 4.98 8.24
N VAL A 19 15.51 4.86 8.00
CA VAL A 19 14.84 5.29 6.76
C VAL A 19 13.98 6.51 7.01
N LYS A 20 14.47 7.67 6.55
CA LYS A 20 13.87 8.99 6.82
C LYS A 20 12.48 9.23 6.22
N ILE A 21 12.02 8.39 5.29
CA ILE A 21 10.72 8.55 4.60
C ILE A 21 9.58 7.77 5.26
N ARG A 22 9.88 6.90 6.23
CA ARG A 22 8.88 6.07 6.89
C ARG A 22 7.87 6.93 7.66
N GLN A 23 6.59 6.61 7.47
CA GLN A 23 5.51 7.13 8.30
C GLN A 23 5.15 6.11 9.39
N ILE A 24 4.61 6.60 10.49
CA ILE A 24 4.09 5.78 11.59
C ILE A 24 2.71 6.29 12.01
N VAL A 25 1.90 5.43 12.59
CA VAL A 25 0.70 5.83 13.33
C VAL A 25 1.14 6.50 14.62
N ASP A 26 0.68 7.73 14.84
CA ASP A 26 1.01 8.52 16.02
C ASP A 26 -0.09 9.57 16.25
N HIS A 27 -0.61 9.67 17.47
CA HIS A 27 -1.70 10.58 17.81
C HIS A 27 -1.35 12.07 17.63
N SER A 28 -0.06 12.43 17.64
CA SER A 28 0.42 13.78 17.32
C SER A 28 0.55 14.04 15.81
N GLY A 29 0.21 13.06 14.98
CA GLY A 29 0.31 13.11 13.53
C GLY A 29 -0.84 13.86 12.85
N LYS A 30 -0.79 13.90 11.53
CA LYS A 30 -1.86 14.48 10.72
C LYS A 30 -3.03 13.50 10.58
N PRO A 31 -4.28 13.92 10.79
CA PRO A 31 -5.46 13.07 10.61
C PRO A 31 -5.43 12.35 9.27
N SER A 32 -5.70 11.05 9.30
CA SER A 32 -5.79 10.23 8.10
C SER A 32 -6.78 9.09 8.28
N LYS A 33 -7.49 8.77 7.21
CA LYS A 33 -8.57 7.79 7.23
C LYS A 33 -8.54 6.93 5.97
N THR A 34 -8.54 5.61 6.16
CA THR A 34 -8.50 4.60 5.09
C THR A 34 -9.51 3.49 5.37
N MET A 35 -10.31 3.14 4.37
CA MET A 35 -11.21 2.00 4.43
C MET A 35 -10.69 0.87 3.54
N PHE A 36 -10.56 -0.31 4.10
CA PHE A 36 -10.19 -1.54 3.41
C PHE A 36 -11.42 -2.43 3.24
N PHE A 37 -11.66 -2.91 2.02
CA PHE A 37 -12.73 -3.84 1.67
C PHE A 37 -12.10 -5.13 1.16
N SER A 38 -12.06 -6.17 1.97
CA SER A 38 -11.61 -7.50 1.53
C SER A 38 -12.54 -8.01 0.43
N LYS A 39 -11.98 -8.37 -0.71
CA LYS A 39 -12.69 -8.93 -1.86
C LYS A 39 -12.53 -10.43 -1.93
N ARG A 40 -11.31 -10.90 -1.75
CA ARG A 40 -10.95 -12.31 -1.86
C ARG A 40 -9.73 -12.61 -1.01
N THR A 41 -9.68 -13.81 -0.46
CA THR A 41 -8.54 -14.31 0.32
C THR A 41 -8.17 -15.69 -0.17
N ALA A 42 -6.91 -15.91 -0.51
CA ALA A 42 -6.34 -17.20 -0.87
C ALA A 42 -4.84 -17.20 -0.58
N ASN A 43 -4.28 -18.36 -0.23
CA ASN A 43 -2.84 -18.56 -0.02
C ASN A 43 -2.20 -17.57 0.96
N GLY A 44 -2.92 -17.19 2.03
CA GLY A 44 -2.43 -16.21 3.02
C GLY A 44 -2.46 -14.75 2.54
N LEU A 45 -2.95 -14.49 1.32
CA LEU A 45 -3.08 -13.15 0.75
C LEU A 45 -4.54 -12.70 0.71
N THR A 46 -4.74 -11.40 0.78
CA THR A 46 -6.06 -10.79 0.62
C THR A 46 -6.02 -9.73 -0.48
N LEU A 47 -6.84 -9.91 -1.52
CA LEU A 47 -7.14 -8.84 -2.46
C LEU A 47 -8.14 -7.89 -1.80
N ALA A 48 -7.77 -6.63 -1.69
CA ALA A 48 -8.61 -5.61 -1.09
C ALA A 48 -8.84 -4.41 -2.03
N ARG A 49 -10.07 -3.91 -2.08
CA ARG A 49 -10.33 -2.56 -2.58
C ARG A 49 -10.12 -1.58 -1.43
N ILE A 50 -9.44 -0.47 -1.72
CA ILE A 50 -9.09 0.51 -0.71
C ILE A 50 -9.68 1.86 -1.11
N ARG A 51 -10.28 2.56 -0.14
CA ARG A 51 -10.74 3.94 -0.28
C ARG A 51 -10.04 4.81 0.74
N THR A 52 -9.38 5.86 0.27
CA THR A 52 -8.77 6.88 1.13
C THR A 52 -9.71 8.09 1.23
N PHE A 53 -9.79 8.68 2.43
CA PHE A 53 -10.52 9.92 2.71
C PHE A 53 -9.57 11.10 2.96
N SER A 54 -8.27 10.83 2.85
CA SER A 54 -7.17 11.80 2.96
C SER A 54 -5.99 11.29 2.12
N GLY A 55 -5.05 12.16 1.79
CA GLY A 55 -3.88 11.84 0.94
C GLY A 55 -2.56 12.08 1.67
N ARG A 56 -2.29 11.37 2.78
CA ARG A 56 -1.00 11.48 3.47
C ARG A 56 0.05 10.60 2.81
N THR A 57 1.30 11.02 2.91
CA THR A 57 2.45 10.24 2.42
C THR A 57 2.39 8.82 2.96
N HIS A 58 2.50 7.84 2.10
CA HIS A 58 2.47 6.40 2.41
C HIS A 58 1.24 5.93 3.21
N GLN A 59 0.14 6.68 3.20
CA GLN A 59 -1.02 6.44 4.05
C GLN A 59 -1.52 4.99 4.00
N ILE A 60 -1.82 4.48 2.80
CA ILE A 60 -2.34 3.13 2.63
C ILE A 60 -1.33 2.09 3.14
N ARG A 61 -0.06 2.27 2.82
CA ARG A 61 1.03 1.36 3.17
C ARG A 61 1.23 1.27 4.69
N CYS A 62 1.27 2.44 5.36
CA CYS A 62 1.40 2.53 6.81
C CYS A 62 0.17 1.96 7.53
N HIS A 63 -1.04 2.29 7.10
CA HIS A 63 -2.27 1.75 7.68
C HIS A 63 -2.40 0.24 7.46
N ALA A 64 -1.99 -0.29 6.30
CA ALA A 64 -2.00 -1.72 6.02
C ALA A 64 -1.03 -2.49 6.95
N GLU A 65 0.20 -1.97 7.12
CA GLU A 65 1.15 -2.52 8.10
C GLU A 65 0.58 -2.49 9.52
N TYR A 66 -0.02 -1.36 9.93
CA TYR A 66 -0.56 -1.18 11.28
C TYR A 66 -1.64 -2.21 11.63
N ILE A 67 -2.50 -2.58 10.68
CA ILE A 67 -3.52 -3.60 10.89
C ILE A 67 -3.02 -5.04 10.66
N GLY A 68 -1.71 -5.24 10.50
CA GLY A 68 -1.09 -6.56 10.32
C GLY A 68 -1.17 -7.16 8.92
N TYR A 69 -1.54 -6.35 7.91
CA TYR A 69 -1.66 -6.77 6.51
C TYR A 69 -0.80 -5.89 5.59
N PRO A 70 0.54 -5.91 5.74
CA PRO A 70 1.41 -5.11 4.87
C PRO A 70 1.21 -5.49 3.40
N ILE A 71 1.39 -4.52 2.52
CA ILE A 71 1.19 -4.74 1.08
C ILE A 71 2.31 -5.64 0.55
N LEU A 72 1.94 -6.70 -0.17
CA LEU A 72 2.92 -7.59 -0.78
C LEU A 72 3.81 -6.83 -1.76
N GLY A 73 5.13 -7.08 -1.70
CA GLY A 73 6.14 -6.37 -2.49
C GLY A 73 6.53 -5.01 -1.94
N ASP A 74 5.97 -4.60 -0.79
CA ASP A 74 6.40 -3.37 -0.12
C ASP A 74 7.76 -3.59 0.57
N LYS A 75 8.78 -2.86 0.12
CA LYS A 75 10.15 -3.01 0.60
C LYS A 75 10.39 -2.31 1.94
N LEU A 76 9.47 -1.41 2.35
CA LEU A 76 9.62 -0.60 3.54
C LEU A 76 8.65 -1.04 4.65
N TYR A 77 7.35 -1.13 4.36
CA TYR A 77 6.32 -1.51 5.32
C TYR A 77 6.15 -3.03 5.35
N GLY A 78 6.13 -3.61 6.55
CA GLY A 78 6.16 -5.06 6.75
C GLY A 78 7.56 -5.67 6.64
N GLN A 79 8.59 -4.85 6.48
CA GLN A 79 9.99 -5.23 6.40
C GLN A 79 10.84 -4.41 7.37
N SER A 80 12.05 -4.90 7.69
CA SER A 80 13.02 -4.12 8.46
C SER A 80 13.59 -2.96 7.65
N ASP A 81 14.03 -1.90 8.34
CA ASP A 81 14.71 -0.79 7.68
C ASP A 81 16.00 -1.25 6.99
N SER A 82 16.71 -2.26 7.55
CA SER A 82 17.91 -2.83 6.93
C SER A 82 17.61 -3.58 5.63
N PHE A 83 16.50 -4.32 5.55
CA PHE A 83 16.05 -4.93 4.29
C PHE A 83 15.86 -3.87 3.21
N PHE A 84 15.14 -2.78 3.54
CA PHE A 84 14.90 -1.70 2.60
C PHE A 84 16.22 -1.09 2.08
N VAL A 85 17.17 -0.79 2.97
CA VAL A 85 18.46 -0.19 2.60
C VAL A 85 19.26 -1.13 1.70
N LYS A 86 19.35 -2.42 2.03
CA LYS A 86 20.06 -3.41 1.22
C LYS A 86 19.47 -3.56 -0.19
N VAL A 87 18.12 -3.59 -0.29
CA VAL A 87 17.45 -3.66 -1.60
C VAL A 87 17.67 -2.38 -2.40
N LEU A 88 17.63 -1.20 -1.75
CA LEU A 88 17.89 0.08 -2.40
C LEU A 88 19.32 0.17 -2.96
N ASN A 89 20.30 -0.31 -2.20
CA ASN A 89 21.71 -0.34 -2.59
C ASN A 89 22.05 -1.49 -3.55
N LYS A 90 21.08 -2.32 -3.94
CA LYS A 90 21.27 -3.53 -4.75
C LYS A 90 22.18 -4.60 -4.11
N GLU A 91 22.32 -4.58 -2.79
CA GLU A 91 23.03 -5.58 -2.01
C GLU A 91 22.20 -6.85 -1.76
N GLN A 92 20.89 -6.75 -1.94
CA GLN A 92 19.93 -7.84 -1.75
C GLN A 92 18.78 -7.72 -2.73
N GLU A 93 18.25 -8.85 -3.20
CA GLU A 93 17.03 -8.89 -4.01
C GLU A 93 15.77 -8.69 -3.16
N SER A 94 14.71 -8.17 -3.79
CA SER A 94 13.39 -8.00 -3.17
C SER A 94 12.59 -9.31 -3.18
N ILE A 95 13.04 -10.28 -2.37
CA ILE A 95 12.40 -11.60 -2.24
C ILE A 95 11.38 -11.58 -1.10
N PHE A 96 10.17 -12.07 -1.39
CA PHE A 96 9.04 -12.15 -0.46
C PHE A 96 8.55 -13.62 -0.37
N PRO A 97 9.11 -14.44 0.52
CA PRO A 97 8.68 -15.84 0.66
C PRO A 97 7.19 -15.94 1.04
N PRO A 98 6.44 -16.93 0.50
CA PRO A 98 6.83 -17.92 -0.51
C PRO A 98 6.68 -17.44 -1.96
N PHE A 99 6.40 -16.15 -2.20
CA PHE A 99 5.99 -15.58 -3.49
C PHE A 99 7.16 -15.22 -4.43
N GLY A 100 8.41 -15.34 -3.95
CA GLY A 100 9.60 -15.07 -4.75
C GLY A 100 9.92 -13.57 -4.89
N LYS A 101 10.56 -13.21 -6.00
CA LYS A 101 11.01 -11.85 -6.29
C LYS A 101 9.84 -10.98 -6.75
N ILE A 102 9.63 -9.86 -6.06
CA ILE A 102 8.59 -8.87 -6.40
C ILE A 102 9.22 -7.49 -6.48
N GLU A 103 9.22 -6.91 -7.68
CA GLU A 103 9.93 -5.67 -7.98
C GLU A 103 9.27 -4.41 -7.39
N ARG A 104 7.94 -4.43 -7.20
CA ARG A 104 7.19 -3.30 -6.66
C ARG A 104 6.08 -3.75 -5.72
N GLN A 105 5.65 -2.87 -4.83
CA GLN A 105 4.45 -3.13 -4.03
C GLN A 105 3.22 -3.35 -4.92
N LEU A 106 2.40 -4.34 -4.59
CA LEU A 106 1.17 -4.66 -5.30
C LEU A 106 0.04 -3.70 -4.87
N LEU A 107 0.22 -2.42 -5.18
CA LEU A 107 -0.74 -1.35 -4.94
C LEU A 107 -1.00 -0.60 -6.25
N HIS A 108 -2.26 -0.49 -6.65
CA HIS A 108 -2.67 0.14 -7.90
C HIS A 108 -3.84 1.09 -7.68
N ALA A 109 -3.75 2.31 -8.26
CA ALA A 109 -4.82 3.29 -8.25
C ALA A 109 -5.80 2.99 -9.38
N VAL A 110 -6.96 2.42 -9.07
CA VAL A 110 -7.96 2.01 -10.08
C VAL A 110 -8.89 3.13 -10.49
N SER A 111 -9.09 4.14 -9.64
CA SER A 111 -9.99 5.27 -9.93
C SER A 111 -9.58 6.51 -9.15
N LEU A 112 -9.69 7.65 -9.81
CA LEU A 112 -9.54 8.97 -9.19
C LEU A 112 -10.75 9.82 -9.55
N LYS A 113 -11.41 10.39 -8.53
CA LYS A 113 -12.53 11.32 -8.67
C LYS A 113 -12.14 12.68 -8.10
N PHE A 114 -12.32 13.74 -8.89
CA PHE A 114 -11.93 15.10 -8.49
C PHE A 114 -12.76 16.15 -9.23
N ILE A 115 -12.73 17.39 -8.71
CA ILE A 115 -13.29 18.54 -9.41
C ILE A 115 -12.22 19.14 -10.31
N HIS A 116 -12.51 19.27 -11.60
CA HIS A 116 -11.57 19.84 -12.57
C HIS A 116 -11.32 21.34 -12.26
N PRO A 117 -10.07 21.79 -12.11
CA PRO A 117 -9.78 23.12 -11.56
C PRO A 117 -10.21 24.29 -12.46
N VAL A 118 -10.42 24.05 -13.76
CA VAL A 118 -10.85 25.10 -14.69
C VAL A 118 -12.33 25.02 -15.01
N THR A 119 -12.87 23.83 -15.23
CA THR A 119 -14.29 23.65 -15.63
C THR A 119 -15.24 23.48 -14.46
N GLU A 120 -14.70 23.31 -13.24
CA GLU A 120 -15.43 23.05 -12.00
C GLU A 120 -16.37 21.84 -12.05
N ARG A 121 -16.22 21.00 -13.08
CA ARG A 121 -17.02 19.79 -13.24
C ARG A 121 -16.35 18.61 -12.53
N GLU A 122 -17.18 17.76 -11.96
CA GLU A 122 -16.72 16.50 -11.39
C GLU A 122 -16.20 15.58 -12.51
N MET A 123 -15.01 15.07 -12.34
CA MET A 123 -14.36 14.12 -13.26
C MET A 123 -14.00 12.84 -12.55
N THR A 124 -14.13 11.73 -13.26
CA THR A 124 -13.67 10.41 -12.79
C THR A 124 -12.72 9.84 -13.85
N ILE A 125 -11.50 9.54 -13.43
CA ILE A 125 -10.52 8.83 -14.27
C ILE A 125 -10.44 7.41 -13.72
N GLN A 126 -10.45 6.42 -14.62
CA GLN A 126 -10.29 5.02 -14.29
C GLN A 126 -9.07 4.45 -15.02
N SER A 127 -8.33 3.57 -14.36
CA SER A 127 -7.27 2.80 -15.00
C SER A 127 -7.80 1.42 -15.39
N ASP A 128 -7.22 0.88 -16.45
CA ASP A 128 -7.49 -0.48 -16.90
C ASP A 128 -6.70 -1.48 -16.03
N PHE A 129 -7.25 -1.79 -14.85
CA PHE A 129 -6.63 -2.70 -13.90
C PHE A 129 -6.55 -4.14 -14.45
N ASP A 130 -7.50 -4.54 -15.27
CA ASP A 130 -7.60 -5.90 -15.79
C ASP A 130 -6.39 -6.26 -16.67
N LYS A 131 -5.78 -5.28 -17.35
CA LYS A 131 -4.53 -5.48 -18.09
C LYS A 131 -3.31 -5.78 -17.20
N GLN A 132 -3.37 -5.48 -15.92
CA GLN A 132 -2.29 -5.75 -14.95
C GLN A 132 -2.50 -7.04 -14.15
N LEU A 133 -3.69 -7.61 -14.22
CA LEU A 133 -4.06 -8.84 -13.51
C LEU A 133 -3.18 -10.05 -13.86
N PRO A 134 -2.73 -10.30 -15.11
CA PRO A 134 -1.92 -11.48 -15.40
C PRO A 134 -0.64 -11.59 -14.58
N GLN A 135 0.03 -10.46 -14.30
CA GLN A 135 1.24 -10.45 -13.46
C GLN A 135 0.92 -10.73 -11.99
N ILE A 136 -0.24 -10.27 -11.51
CA ILE A 136 -0.71 -10.53 -10.15
C ILE A 136 -1.21 -11.97 -10.03
N GLN A 137 -1.87 -12.49 -11.06
CA GLN A 137 -2.40 -13.86 -11.14
C GLN A 137 -1.29 -14.90 -11.02
N ALA A 138 -0.18 -14.69 -11.74
CA ALA A 138 0.97 -15.60 -11.69
C ALA A 138 1.60 -15.70 -10.28
N ILE A 139 1.45 -14.65 -9.47
CA ILE A 139 2.02 -14.59 -8.11
C ILE A 139 1.03 -15.08 -7.06
N THR A 140 -0.27 -14.86 -7.24
CA THR A 140 -1.22 -14.91 -6.12
C THR A 140 -2.30 -15.99 -6.22
N ASP A 141 -2.54 -16.59 -7.38
CA ASP A 141 -3.73 -17.45 -7.63
C ASP A 141 -5.06 -16.84 -7.13
N LEU A 142 -5.05 -15.57 -6.75
CA LEU A 142 -6.20 -14.83 -6.18
C LEU A 142 -7.32 -14.60 -7.19
N THR A 143 -7.13 -14.97 -8.43
CA THR A 143 -8.00 -14.57 -9.53
C THR A 143 -8.73 -15.75 -10.18
N LYS A 144 -8.40 -16.99 -9.78
CA LYS A 144 -9.14 -18.17 -10.23
C LYS A 144 -10.41 -18.36 -9.40
N GLY A 145 -11.58 -18.19 -10.03
CA GLY A 145 -12.89 -18.49 -9.51
C GLY A 145 -13.93 -17.47 -9.87
#